data_199ef5659d300f3dede4180c6e8e4fb7
#
_entry.id   199ef5659d300f3dede4180c6e8e4fb7
#
_cell.length_a   1.000
_cell.length_b   1.000
_cell.length_c   1.000
_cell.angle_alpha   90.00
_cell.angle_beta   90.00
_cell.angle_gamma   90.00
#
_symmetry.space_group_name_H-M   'P 1'
#
loop_
_entity.id
_entity.type
_entity.pdbx_description
1 polymer ?
#
loop_
_entity_poly.entity_id
_entity_poly.type
_entity_poly.pdbx_seq_one_letter_code
_entity_poly.pdbx_strand_id
1 'polypeptide(L)'
;MQANHSVLGNRAFGEDADSLTTLKYRSHHDALSFLQSALRNPNGIGLLFGPEGAGKTTIARELAMRLSEDNDVVFINGMHLKPQGLLSKMLTQFGLDSGDEPDEILLKAVTDFAIQQTESWQPPILIIDNVDRMYPSSLRVLNTIAAIAVQGRFALQLVLTGDKGMQTLAESDGMTSFIQRDPVMYSLLPLSSKETMIYLHARMQAAGSERADTIFPFDACDRLREQSGGWPGKLNQFALEAIKRSTGFPVSVVDTYAPGEASDESGVQIPVLGQEAAVSRKPPKLIVTRNGDKLGEFTFNENKLLIGRSDFADIVIDDDYVSKIHAALLLYTDALVLIDLNSANGTTVNSVRTRKTILKDDDVISLGHHRLKIEDAPPISSDMEELLKAPDTIKMKNLVDLRRQRARRRVVAAKTRRG
;
A
#
# COMPACT_ATOMS: atom_id res chain seq x y z
N MET A 1 -9.12 37.32 10.99
CA MET A 1 -7.99 36.40 10.73
C MET A 1 -8.39 34.94 10.83
N GLN A 2 -9.06 34.49 11.89
CA GLN A 2 -9.49 33.07 12.05
C GLN A 2 -10.33 32.50 10.89
N ALA A 3 -11.22 33.31 10.29
CA ALA A 3 -12.02 32.88 9.15
C ALA A 3 -11.17 32.49 7.93
N ASN A 4 -10.05 33.17 7.69
CA ASN A 4 -9.13 32.85 6.59
C ASN A 4 -8.32 31.58 6.84
N HIS A 5 -7.97 31.28 8.10
CA HIS A 5 -7.23 30.04 8.44
C HIS A 5 -8.11 28.80 8.24
N SER A 6 -9.37 28.85 8.69
CA SER A 6 -10.32 27.74 8.51
C SER A 6 -10.63 27.48 7.03
N VAL A 7 -10.75 28.53 6.21
CA VAL A 7 -10.96 28.39 4.76
C VAL A 7 -9.75 27.75 4.09
N LEU A 8 -8.54 28.21 4.43
CA LEU A 8 -7.30 27.65 3.90
C LEU A 8 -7.13 26.17 4.32
N GLY A 9 -7.40 25.85 5.59
CA GLY A 9 -7.36 24.48 6.10
C GLY A 9 -8.34 23.56 5.39
N ASN A 10 -9.58 23.98 5.19
CA ASN A 10 -10.57 23.20 4.45
C ASN A 10 -10.17 22.99 2.98
N ARG A 11 -9.57 23.99 2.32
CA ARG A 11 -9.04 23.86 0.95
C ARG A 11 -7.86 22.89 0.87
N ALA A 12 -7.01 22.86 1.92
CA ALA A 12 -5.84 22.00 1.95
C ALA A 12 -6.18 20.54 2.35
N PHE A 13 -7.08 20.35 3.33
CA PHE A 13 -7.29 19.06 4.01
C PHE A 13 -8.75 18.61 4.09
N GLY A 14 -9.71 19.40 3.54
CA GLY A 14 -11.12 19.01 3.49
C GLY A 14 -11.39 17.87 2.51
N GLU A 15 -12.62 17.35 2.54
CA GLU A 15 -13.05 16.23 1.69
C GLU A 15 -12.92 16.52 0.19
N ASP A 16 -13.15 17.76 -0.23
CA ASP A 16 -13.04 18.19 -1.63
C ASP A 16 -11.61 18.50 -2.08
N ALA A 17 -10.65 18.45 -1.16
CA ALA A 17 -9.26 18.82 -1.44
C ALA A 17 -8.48 17.76 -2.25
N ASP A 18 -9.01 16.55 -2.42
CA ASP A 18 -8.32 15.44 -3.08
C ASP A 18 -8.15 15.62 -4.59
N SER A 19 -9.01 16.42 -5.22
CA SER A 19 -8.97 16.67 -6.67
C SER A 19 -7.81 17.57 -7.13
N LEU A 20 -7.12 18.26 -6.20
CA LEU A 20 -6.18 19.33 -6.54
C LEU A 20 -4.70 18.93 -6.38
N THR A 21 -4.38 17.79 -5.79
CA THR A 21 -2.99 17.51 -5.42
C THR A 21 -2.57 16.08 -5.75
N THR A 22 -2.03 15.91 -6.93
CA THR A 22 -1.22 14.74 -7.26
C THR A 22 0.12 14.88 -6.54
N LEU A 23 0.20 14.39 -5.33
CA LEU A 23 1.41 14.50 -4.52
C LEU A 23 2.43 13.47 -4.97
N LYS A 24 3.52 13.96 -5.51
CA LYS A 24 4.66 13.16 -5.97
C LYS A 24 5.58 12.78 -4.79
N TYR A 25 5.03 12.17 -3.73
CA TYR A 25 5.89 11.58 -2.72
C TYR A 25 6.28 10.14 -3.11
N ARG A 26 7.38 9.68 -2.59
CA ARG A 26 8.07 8.47 -3.03
C ARG A 26 7.20 7.21 -3.00
N SER A 27 6.53 6.92 -1.89
CA SER A 27 5.68 5.73 -1.75
C SER A 27 4.53 5.71 -2.76
N HIS A 28 4.02 6.87 -3.16
CA HIS A 28 3.01 7.03 -4.20
C HIS A 28 3.60 6.72 -5.60
N HIS A 29 4.77 7.29 -5.90
CA HIS A 29 5.45 7.05 -7.17
C HIS A 29 5.82 5.57 -7.35
N ASP A 30 6.32 4.94 -6.29
CA ASP A 30 6.69 3.51 -6.31
C ASP A 30 5.45 2.62 -6.53
N ALA A 31 4.33 2.93 -5.88
CA ALA A 31 3.06 2.23 -6.09
C ALA A 31 2.54 2.38 -7.53
N LEU A 32 2.60 3.58 -8.11
CA LEU A 32 2.23 3.83 -9.50
C LEU A 32 3.12 3.04 -10.47
N SER A 33 4.43 3.10 -10.27
CA SER A 33 5.41 2.39 -11.09
C SER A 33 5.22 0.87 -11.00
N PHE A 34 4.92 0.37 -9.80
CA PHE A 34 4.60 -1.03 -9.58
C PHE A 34 3.34 -1.46 -10.35
N LEU A 35 2.25 -0.71 -10.25
CA LEU A 35 1.00 -1.03 -10.94
C LEU A 35 1.16 -0.96 -12.46
N GLN A 36 1.88 0.04 -12.99
CA GLN A 36 2.20 0.10 -14.43
C GLN A 36 3.03 -1.10 -14.89
N SER A 37 3.99 -1.55 -14.07
CA SER A 37 4.77 -2.76 -14.36
C SER A 37 3.91 -4.02 -14.32
N ALA A 38 2.96 -4.11 -13.37
CA ALA A 38 2.03 -5.22 -13.25
C ALA A 38 1.14 -5.37 -14.49
N LEU A 39 0.68 -4.26 -15.06
CA LEU A 39 -0.13 -4.24 -16.29
C LEU A 39 0.66 -4.68 -17.53
N ARG A 40 1.97 -4.40 -17.58
CA ARG A 40 2.84 -4.85 -18.68
C ARG A 40 3.16 -6.35 -18.62
N ASN A 41 2.90 -7.00 -17.49
CA ASN A 41 3.10 -8.43 -17.32
C ASN A 41 2.04 -9.20 -18.14
N PRO A 42 2.35 -10.38 -18.73
CA PRO A 42 1.37 -11.20 -19.45
C PRO A 42 0.11 -11.53 -18.64
N ASN A 43 0.21 -11.56 -17.32
CA ASN A 43 -0.94 -11.80 -16.44
C ASN A 43 -1.84 -10.55 -16.28
N GLY A 44 -1.29 -9.35 -16.54
CA GLY A 44 -2.01 -8.08 -16.56
C GLY A 44 -2.86 -7.80 -15.32
N ILE A 45 -2.35 -8.12 -14.10
CA ILE A 45 -3.10 -7.91 -12.86
C ILE A 45 -2.20 -7.39 -11.75
N GLY A 46 -2.59 -6.25 -11.16
CA GLY A 46 -1.93 -5.64 -10.01
C GLY A 46 -2.89 -5.39 -8.86
N LEU A 47 -2.45 -5.68 -7.63
CA LEU A 47 -3.21 -5.47 -6.41
C LEU A 47 -2.53 -4.42 -5.53
N LEU A 48 -3.29 -3.42 -5.07
CA LEU A 48 -2.82 -2.36 -4.18
C LEU A 48 -3.52 -2.44 -2.84
N PHE A 49 -2.75 -2.69 -1.79
CA PHE A 49 -3.27 -2.81 -0.43
C PHE A 49 -2.88 -1.63 0.46
N GLY A 50 -3.68 -1.41 1.47
CA GLY A 50 -3.38 -0.48 2.55
C GLY A 50 -4.60 -0.20 3.40
N PRO A 51 -4.43 0.29 4.63
CA PRO A 51 -5.55 0.63 5.48
C PRO A 51 -6.39 1.78 4.89
N GLU A 52 -7.55 2.01 5.49
CA GLU A 52 -8.37 3.17 5.16
C GLU A 52 -7.56 4.47 5.34
N GLY A 53 -7.69 5.40 4.37
CA GLY A 53 -6.91 6.64 4.38
C GLY A 53 -5.45 6.51 3.92
N ALA A 54 -5.00 5.35 3.46
CA ALA A 54 -3.63 5.17 2.95
C ALA A 54 -3.37 5.83 1.58
N GLY A 55 -4.39 6.33 0.90
CA GLY A 55 -4.26 6.98 -0.42
C GLY A 55 -4.47 6.03 -1.61
N LYS A 56 -5.01 4.83 -1.42
CA LYS A 56 -5.30 3.87 -2.49
C LYS A 56 -6.11 4.46 -3.64
N THR A 57 -7.22 5.10 -3.32
CA THR A 57 -8.11 5.74 -4.30
C THR A 57 -7.40 6.82 -5.10
N THR A 58 -6.54 7.62 -4.45
CA THR A 58 -5.76 8.68 -5.10
C THR A 58 -4.79 8.08 -6.12
N ILE A 59 -4.07 7.00 -5.73
CA ILE A 59 -3.15 6.29 -6.62
C ILE A 59 -3.90 5.66 -7.80
N ALA A 60 -5.04 5.02 -7.54
CA ALA A 60 -5.83 4.36 -8.58
C ALA A 60 -6.41 5.35 -9.59
N ARG A 61 -6.88 6.53 -9.14
CA ARG A 61 -7.34 7.61 -10.01
C ARG A 61 -6.22 8.21 -10.84
N GLU A 62 -5.08 8.47 -10.24
CA GLU A 62 -3.88 8.96 -10.93
C GLU A 62 -3.43 7.97 -12.01
N LEU A 63 -3.42 6.68 -11.70
CA LEU A 63 -3.12 5.63 -12.65
C LEU A 63 -4.13 5.64 -13.81
N ALA A 64 -5.43 5.72 -13.51
CA ALA A 64 -6.48 5.78 -14.51
C ALA A 64 -6.28 6.98 -15.46
N MET A 65 -6.03 8.18 -14.92
CA MET A 65 -5.79 9.38 -15.73
C MET A 65 -4.58 9.20 -16.66
N ARG A 66 -3.47 8.69 -16.15
CA ARG A 66 -2.25 8.48 -16.98
C ARG A 66 -2.43 7.45 -18.08
N LEU A 67 -3.21 6.41 -17.82
CA LEU A 67 -3.42 5.32 -18.79
C LEU A 67 -4.49 5.65 -19.81
N SER A 68 -5.44 6.54 -19.49
CA SER A 68 -6.55 6.94 -20.39
C SER A 68 -6.09 7.73 -21.61
N GLU A 69 -4.84 8.19 -21.65
CA GLU A 69 -4.30 8.87 -22.84
C GLU A 69 -4.11 7.89 -24.01
N ASP A 70 -3.77 6.64 -23.72
CA ASP A 70 -3.41 5.65 -24.75
C ASP A 70 -4.26 4.36 -24.69
N ASN A 71 -5.15 4.19 -23.71
CA ASN A 71 -5.88 2.95 -23.47
C ASN A 71 -7.36 3.20 -23.12
N ASP A 72 -8.19 2.20 -23.37
CA ASP A 72 -9.55 2.14 -22.84
C ASP A 72 -9.50 1.78 -21.36
N VAL A 73 -9.73 2.77 -20.49
CA VAL A 73 -9.64 2.61 -19.04
C VAL A 73 -11.00 2.84 -18.38
N VAL A 74 -11.40 1.89 -17.57
CA VAL A 74 -12.59 1.99 -16.71
C VAL A 74 -12.15 2.08 -15.25
N PHE A 75 -12.63 3.10 -14.53
CA PHE A 75 -12.42 3.25 -13.09
C PHE A 75 -13.76 3.13 -12.36
N ILE A 76 -13.86 2.17 -11.46
CA ILE A 76 -15.10 1.87 -10.72
C ILE A 76 -14.80 1.82 -9.22
N ASN A 77 -15.63 2.51 -8.42
CA ASN A 77 -15.66 2.27 -6.97
C ASN A 77 -16.55 1.04 -6.70
N GLY A 78 -15.96 0.02 -6.10
CA GLY A 78 -16.60 -1.26 -5.79
C GLY A 78 -17.52 -1.26 -4.57
N MET A 79 -17.53 -0.16 -3.76
CA MET A 79 -18.29 -0.11 -2.52
C MET A 79 -19.78 -0.37 -2.76
N HIS A 80 -20.31 -1.44 -2.14
CA HIS A 80 -21.71 -1.86 -2.24
C HIS A 80 -22.23 -2.03 -3.69
N LEU A 81 -21.33 -2.36 -4.61
CA LEU A 81 -21.68 -2.52 -6.03
C LEU A 81 -22.32 -3.87 -6.29
N LYS A 82 -23.50 -3.85 -6.95
CA LYS A 82 -24.23 -5.05 -7.42
C LYS A 82 -23.71 -5.47 -8.80
N PRO A 83 -23.95 -6.74 -9.24
CA PRO A 83 -23.52 -7.25 -10.55
C PRO A 83 -23.95 -6.37 -11.73
N GLN A 84 -25.22 -6.06 -11.84
CA GLN A 84 -25.76 -5.19 -12.88
C GLN A 84 -25.05 -3.82 -12.90
N GLY A 85 -24.87 -3.21 -11.71
CA GLY A 85 -24.19 -1.92 -11.61
C GLY A 85 -22.70 -1.99 -12.01
N LEU A 86 -22.01 -3.11 -11.77
CA LEU A 86 -20.65 -3.33 -12.24
C LEU A 86 -20.61 -3.35 -13.78
N LEU A 87 -21.44 -4.21 -14.38
CA LEU A 87 -21.47 -4.41 -15.83
C LEU A 87 -21.92 -3.16 -16.58
N SER A 88 -23.00 -2.50 -16.13
CA SER A 88 -23.48 -1.26 -16.72
C SER A 88 -22.43 -0.13 -16.67
N LYS A 89 -21.74 0.04 -15.52
CA LYS A 89 -20.68 1.03 -15.40
C LYS A 89 -19.50 0.73 -16.33
N MET A 90 -19.15 -0.54 -16.48
CA MET A 90 -18.09 -0.94 -17.43
C MET A 90 -18.48 -0.55 -18.85
N LEU A 91 -19.66 -0.97 -19.32
CA LEU A 91 -20.13 -0.67 -20.67
C LEU A 91 -20.21 0.84 -20.94
N THR A 92 -20.85 1.58 -20.03
CA THR A 92 -20.97 3.04 -20.15
C THR A 92 -19.62 3.73 -20.26
N GLN A 93 -18.64 3.34 -19.46
CA GLN A 93 -17.29 3.94 -19.51
C GLN A 93 -16.49 3.49 -20.74
N PHE A 94 -16.79 2.33 -21.31
CA PHE A 94 -16.27 1.92 -22.62
C PHE A 94 -17.02 2.56 -23.81
N GLY A 95 -17.98 3.46 -23.54
CA GLY A 95 -18.76 4.15 -24.57
C GLY A 95 -19.86 3.31 -25.19
N LEU A 96 -20.26 2.23 -24.54
CA LEU A 96 -21.34 1.33 -24.98
C LEU A 96 -22.63 1.63 -24.21
N ASP A 97 -23.77 1.45 -24.87
CA ASP A 97 -25.07 1.52 -24.20
C ASP A 97 -25.27 0.27 -23.33
N SER A 98 -25.62 0.48 -22.07
CA SER A 98 -25.89 -0.62 -21.15
C SER A 98 -27.35 -1.00 -21.05
N GLY A 99 -28.30 -0.11 -21.44
CA GLY A 99 -29.74 -0.32 -21.30
C GLY A 99 -30.14 -0.78 -19.88
N ASP A 100 -31.37 -1.29 -19.76
CA ASP A 100 -31.85 -1.97 -18.54
C ASP A 100 -31.90 -3.49 -18.79
N GLU A 101 -30.79 -4.03 -19.27
CA GLU A 101 -30.68 -5.42 -19.70
C GLU A 101 -30.28 -6.35 -18.53
N PRO A 102 -30.64 -7.64 -18.60
CA PRO A 102 -30.22 -8.65 -17.63
C PRO A 102 -28.70 -8.81 -17.55
N ASP A 103 -28.21 -9.19 -16.38
CA ASP A 103 -26.77 -9.38 -16.11
C ASP A 103 -26.05 -10.26 -17.15
N GLU A 104 -26.74 -11.28 -17.67
CA GLU A 104 -26.19 -12.22 -18.67
C GLU A 104 -25.92 -11.52 -20.02
N ILE A 105 -26.84 -10.65 -20.47
CA ILE A 105 -26.68 -9.88 -21.71
C ILE A 105 -25.55 -8.84 -21.52
N LEU A 106 -25.53 -8.13 -20.40
CA LEU A 106 -24.49 -7.17 -20.08
C LEU A 106 -23.11 -7.83 -19.98
N LEU A 107 -23.02 -9.00 -19.33
CA LEU A 107 -21.79 -9.77 -19.22
C LEU A 107 -21.29 -10.22 -20.60
N LYS A 108 -22.20 -10.65 -21.49
CA LYS A 108 -21.85 -11.01 -22.85
C LYS A 108 -21.29 -9.79 -23.60
N ALA A 109 -21.94 -8.63 -23.51
CA ALA A 109 -21.49 -7.41 -24.17
C ALA A 109 -20.08 -6.99 -23.69
N VAL A 110 -19.81 -7.05 -22.38
CA VAL A 110 -18.47 -6.81 -21.81
C VAL A 110 -17.46 -7.81 -22.35
N THR A 111 -17.84 -9.08 -22.44
CA THR A 111 -16.97 -10.16 -22.94
C THR A 111 -16.62 -9.95 -24.41
N ASP A 112 -17.61 -9.69 -25.27
CA ASP A 112 -17.44 -9.48 -26.70
C ASP A 112 -16.55 -8.25 -26.96
N PHE A 113 -16.78 -7.16 -26.23
CA PHE A 113 -15.94 -5.96 -26.29
C PHE A 113 -14.48 -6.25 -25.90
N ALA A 114 -14.27 -6.91 -24.76
CA ALA A 114 -12.91 -7.22 -24.29
C ALA A 114 -12.15 -8.13 -25.27
N ILE A 115 -12.83 -9.10 -25.88
CA ILE A 115 -12.25 -9.97 -26.92
C ILE A 115 -11.84 -9.15 -28.12
N GLN A 116 -12.73 -8.30 -28.66
CA GLN A 116 -12.49 -7.47 -29.83
C GLN A 116 -11.28 -6.53 -29.63
N GLN A 117 -11.19 -5.88 -28.48
CA GLN A 117 -10.09 -4.98 -28.17
C GLN A 117 -8.76 -5.75 -28.03
N THR A 118 -8.79 -6.93 -27.42
CA THR A 118 -7.59 -7.77 -27.29
C THR A 118 -7.08 -8.30 -28.61
N GLU A 119 -7.96 -8.62 -29.55
CA GLU A 119 -7.59 -8.99 -30.93
C GLU A 119 -6.89 -7.83 -31.65
N SER A 120 -7.23 -6.59 -31.33
CA SER A 120 -6.58 -5.36 -31.80
C SER A 120 -5.30 -5.01 -31.03
N TRP A 121 -4.80 -5.89 -30.15
CA TRP A 121 -3.60 -5.70 -29.32
C TRP A 121 -3.70 -4.59 -28.26
N GLN A 122 -4.89 -4.15 -27.93
CA GLN A 122 -5.18 -3.11 -26.94
C GLN A 122 -6.16 -3.64 -25.86
N PRO A 123 -5.72 -4.57 -24.99
CA PRO A 123 -6.62 -5.06 -23.95
C PRO A 123 -7.05 -3.91 -23.05
N PRO A 124 -8.38 -3.72 -22.83
CA PRO A 124 -8.87 -2.66 -21.96
C PRO A 124 -8.47 -2.88 -20.52
N ILE A 125 -8.39 -1.79 -19.75
CA ILE A 125 -7.95 -1.77 -18.37
C ILE A 125 -9.13 -1.51 -17.45
N LEU A 126 -9.37 -2.41 -16.50
CA LEU A 126 -10.36 -2.25 -15.46
C LEU A 126 -9.70 -2.00 -14.12
N ILE A 127 -9.97 -0.84 -13.54
CA ILE A 127 -9.50 -0.44 -12.21
C ILE A 127 -10.70 -0.44 -11.26
N ILE A 128 -10.66 -1.29 -10.23
CA ILE A 128 -11.69 -1.35 -9.19
C ILE A 128 -11.09 -0.94 -7.86
N ASP A 129 -11.62 0.15 -7.32
CA ASP A 129 -11.30 0.62 -5.98
C ASP A 129 -12.25 0.01 -4.95
N ASN A 130 -11.78 -0.29 -3.73
CA ASN A 130 -12.55 -0.90 -2.63
C ASN A 130 -13.20 -2.24 -3.03
N VAL A 131 -12.47 -3.12 -3.70
CA VAL A 131 -12.98 -4.42 -4.16
C VAL A 131 -13.42 -5.32 -3.00
N ASP A 132 -12.79 -5.20 -1.84
CA ASP A 132 -13.12 -5.90 -0.60
C ASP A 132 -14.49 -5.52 -0.01
N ARG A 133 -15.09 -4.41 -0.47
CA ARG A 133 -16.40 -3.93 -0.07
C ARG A 133 -17.51 -4.20 -1.11
N MET A 134 -17.20 -4.97 -2.15
CA MET A 134 -18.18 -5.42 -3.15
C MET A 134 -19.09 -6.53 -2.58
N TYR A 135 -20.29 -6.65 -3.15
CA TYR A 135 -21.11 -7.81 -2.85
C TYR A 135 -20.48 -9.11 -3.38
N PRO A 136 -20.64 -10.26 -2.69
CA PRO A 136 -20.11 -11.55 -3.16
C PRO A 136 -20.58 -11.95 -4.57
N SER A 137 -21.80 -11.56 -4.96
CA SER A 137 -22.32 -11.77 -6.32
C SER A 137 -21.52 -11.01 -7.37
N SER A 138 -21.11 -9.77 -7.08
CA SER A 138 -20.30 -8.94 -7.98
C SER A 138 -18.86 -9.45 -8.07
N LEU A 139 -18.31 -9.99 -6.97
CA LEU A 139 -17.02 -10.66 -7.00
C LEU A 139 -17.00 -11.88 -7.91
N ARG A 140 -18.09 -12.66 -7.93
CA ARG A 140 -18.23 -13.80 -8.86
C ARG A 140 -18.25 -13.34 -10.32
N VAL A 141 -19.01 -12.28 -10.63
CA VAL A 141 -19.00 -11.68 -11.98
C VAL A 141 -17.61 -11.17 -12.35
N LEU A 142 -16.95 -10.46 -11.44
CA LEU A 142 -15.58 -9.99 -11.64
C LEU A 142 -14.60 -11.15 -11.89
N ASN A 143 -14.75 -12.25 -11.15
CA ASN A 143 -13.93 -13.46 -11.37
C ASN A 143 -14.18 -14.07 -12.77
N THR A 144 -15.44 -14.07 -13.25
CA THR A 144 -15.78 -14.50 -14.60
C THR A 144 -15.11 -13.61 -15.65
N ILE A 145 -15.19 -12.29 -15.48
CA ILE A 145 -14.54 -11.32 -16.37
C ILE A 145 -13.02 -11.50 -16.37
N ALA A 146 -12.44 -11.74 -15.21
CA ALA A 146 -11.00 -11.98 -15.06
C ALA A 146 -10.52 -13.26 -15.77
N ALA A 147 -11.41 -14.20 -16.04
CA ALA A 147 -11.10 -15.45 -16.74
C ALA A 147 -11.07 -15.32 -18.27
N ILE A 148 -11.62 -14.23 -18.84
CA ILE A 148 -11.72 -14.05 -20.28
C ILE A 148 -10.32 -14.00 -20.88
N ALA A 149 -10.05 -14.87 -21.84
CA ALA A 149 -8.77 -14.95 -22.50
C ALA A 149 -8.93 -15.25 -23.99
N VAL A 150 -8.09 -14.64 -24.80
CA VAL A 150 -8.02 -14.81 -26.26
C VAL A 150 -6.62 -15.28 -26.62
N GLN A 151 -6.51 -16.39 -27.33
CA GLN A 151 -5.22 -16.94 -27.79
C GLN A 151 -4.14 -17.06 -26.68
N GLY A 152 -4.59 -17.42 -25.46
CA GLY A 152 -3.70 -17.57 -24.30
C GLY A 152 -3.31 -16.26 -23.58
N ARG A 153 -3.92 -15.13 -23.95
CA ARG A 153 -3.76 -13.82 -23.30
C ARG A 153 -5.06 -13.43 -22.59
N PHE A 154 -4.96 -12.83 -21.44
CA PHE A 154 -6.14 -12.29 -20.76
C PHE A 154 -6.70 -11.07 -21.50
N ALA A 155 -8.02 -11.05 -21.69
CA ALA A 155 -8.71 -10.04 -22.49
C ALA A 155 -8.92 -8.71 -21.76
N LEU A 156 -8.66 -8.66 -20.46
CA LEU A 156 -8.66 -7.42 -19.66
C LEU A 156 -7.43 -7.37 -18.76
N GLN A 157 -6.88 -6.19 -18.62
CA GLN A 157 -5.92 -5.87 -17.57
C GLN A 157 -6.67 -5.38 -16.34
N LEU A 158 -6.19 -5.73 -15.14
CA LEU A 158 -6.90 -5.49 -13.90
C LEU A 158 -6.02 -4.79 -12.87
N VAL A 159 -6.56 -3.75 -12.25
CA VAL A 159 -5.99 -3.17 -11.03
C VAL A 159 -7.07 -3.15 -9.96
N LEU A 160 -6.78 -3.77 -8.83
CA LEU A 160 -7.72 -3.86 -7.71
C LEU A 160 -7.11 -3.20 -6.49
N THR A 161 -7.88 -2.36 -5.82
CA THR A 161 -7.47 -1.79 -4.54
C THR A 161 -8.40 -2.25 -3.41
N GLY A 162 -7.83 -2.42 -2.22
CA GLY A 162 -8.57 -2.82 -1.03
C GLY A 162 -7.73 -2.71 0.24
N ASP A 163 -8.31 -3.12 1.36
CA ASP A 163 -7.61 -3.22 2.63
C ASP A 163 -6.95 -4.60 2.82
N LYS A 164 -6.58 -4.94 4.07
CA LYS A 164 -5.97 -6.26 4.37
C LYS A 164 -6.89 -7.44 4.08
N GLY A 165 -8.23 -7.24 4.05
CA GLY A 165 -9.22 -8.27 3.76
C GLY A 165 -9.14 -8.81 2.34
N MET A 166 -8.49 -8.09 1.43
CA MET A 166 -8.33 -8.52 0.04
C MET A 166 -7.50 -9.81 -0.13
N GLN A 167 -6.58 -10.10 0.79
CA GLN A 167 -5.86 -11.38 0.80
C GLN A 167 -6.83 -12.55 1.02
N THR A 168 -7.77 -12.38 1.93
CA THR A 168 -8.83 -13.36 2.21
C THR A 168 -9.79 -13.53 1.03
N LEU A 169 -10.09 -12.44 0.31
CA LEU A 169 -10.93 -12.49 -0.91
C LEU A 169 -10.25 -13.25 -2.05
N ALA A 170 -8.96 -13.03 -2.27
CA ALA A 170 -8.19 -13.74 -3.29
C ALA A 170 -8.11 -15.26 -3.02
N GLU A 171 -8.35 -15.70 -1.80
CA GLU A 171 -8.33 -17.09 -1.37
C GLU A 171 -9.72 -17.75 -1.31
N SER A 172 -10.80 -16.97 -1.50
CA SER A 172 -12.16 -17.52 -1.51
C SER A 172 -12.41 -18.37 -2.76
N ASP A 173 -13.24 -19.40 -2.65
CA ASP A 173 -13.57 -20.32 -3.74
C ASP A 173 -14.16 -19.63 -4.98
N GLY A 174 -14.69 -18.43 -4.82
CA GLY A 174 -15.24 -17.60 -5.90
C GLY A 174 -14.18 -16.82 -6.70
N MET A 175 -12.90 -16.85 -6.33
CA MET A 175 -11.83 -16.02 -6.93
C MET A 175 -10.71 -16.83 -7.61
N THR A 176 -11.03 -18.04 -8.05
CA THR A 176 -10.07 -18.98 -8.66
C THR A 176 -9.37 -18.42 -9.90
N SER A 177 -10.07 -17.66 -10.73
CA SER A 177 -9.50 -17.05 -11.95
C SER A 177 -8.48 -15.96 -11.62
N PHE A 178 -8.68 -15.21 -10.53
CA PHE A 178 -7.68 -14.26 -10.02
C PHE A 178 -6.40 -14.96 -9.59
N ILE A 179 -6.53 -16.04 -8.81
CA ILE A 179 -5.37 -16.82 -8.36
C ILE A 179 -4.61 -17.41 -9.56
N GLN A 180 -5.34 -17.84 -10.60
CA GLN A 180 -4.73 -18.37 -11.82
C GLN A 180 -3.90 -17.35 -12.58
N ARG A 181 -4.23 -16.06 -12.46
CA ARG A 181 -3.47 -14.96 -13.07
C ARG A 181 -2.16 -14.64 -12.33
N ASP A 182 -1.87 -15.26 -11.19
CA ASP A 182 -0.68 -15.01 -10.35
C ASP A 182 -0.49 -13.50 -10.08
N PRO A 183 -1.45 -12.85 -9.38
CA PRO A 183 -1.45 -11.42 -9.19
C PRO A 183 -0.22 -10.95 -8.43
N VAL A 184 0.36 -9.85 -8.86
CA VAL A 184 1.40 -9.16 -8.09
C VAL A 184 0.76 -8.16 -7.14
N MET A 185 1.32 -8.05 -5.91
CA MET A 185 0.72 -7.28 -4.82
C MET A 185 1.68 -6.24 -4.29
N TYR A 186 1.16 -5.04 -4.03
CA TYR A 186 1.89 -3.94 -3.39
C TYR A 186 1.15 -3.47 -2.15
N SER A 187 1.84 -3.42 -1.01
CA SER A 187 1.32 -2.84 0.22
C SER A 187 1.82 -1.42 0.38
N LEU A 188 0.89 -0.46 0.55
CA LEU A 188 1.25 0.92 0.88
C LEU A 188 1.87 0.97 2.27
N LEU A 189 2.88 1.82 2.41
CA LEU A 189 3.56 2.08 3.66
C LEU A 189 3.15 3.47 4.19
N PRO A 190 3.17 3.67 5.52
CA PRO A 190 2.92 4.97 6.09
C PRO A 190 4.03 5.96 5.70
N LEU A 191 3.71 7.25 5.71
CA LEU A 191 4.68 8.31 5.46
C LEU A 191 5.73 8.38 6.58
N SER A 192 6.99 8.54 6.22
CA SER A 192 8.08 8.91 7.14
C SER A 192 7.92 10.37 7.61
N SER A 193 8.68 10.80 8.62
CA SER A 193 8.67 12.20 9.10
C SER A 193 8.96 13.19 7.99
N LYS A 194 9.95 12.91 7.15
CA LYS A 194 10.29 13.75 6.00
C LYS A 194 9.18 13.79 4.95
N GLU A 195 8.61 12.64 4.61
CA GLU A 195 7.49 12.56 3.65
C GLU A 195 6.24 13.27 4.20
N THR A 196 5.97 13.16 5.51
CA THR A 196 4.86 13.86 6.18
C THR A 196 5.02 15.37 6.08
N MET A 197 6.20 15.89 6.35
CA MET A 197 6.48 17.32 6.20
C MET A 197 6.27 17.78 4.75
N ILE A 198 6.84 17.07 3.78
CA ILE A 198 6.67 17.37 2.35
C ILE A 198 5.19 17.31 1.97
N TYR A 199 4.45 16.31 2.48
CA TYR A 199 3.04 16.14 2.25
C TYR A 199 2.21 17.33 2.75
N LEU A 200 2.37 17.71 4.01
CA LEU A 200 1.64 18.83 4.62
C LEU A 200 1.93 20.16 3.92
N HIS A 201 3.21 20.42 3.63
CA HIS A 201 3.62 21.64 2.93
C HIS A 201 3.05 21.69 1.49
N ALA A 202 3.10 20.58 0.75
CA ALA A 202 2.57 20.52 -0.60
C ALA A 202 1.04 20.73 -0.63
N ARG A 203 0.31 20.20 0.35
CA ARG A 203 -1.14 20.40 0.50
C ARG A 203 -1.47 21.87 0.77
N MET A 204 -0.72 22.51 1.66
CA MET A 204 -0.88 23.93 1.95
C MET A 204 -0.55 24.82 0.74
N GLN A 205 0.52 24.49 0.01
CA GLN A 205 0.90 25.20 -1.21
C GLN A 205 -0.18 25.07 -2.29
N ALA A 206 -0.74 23.88 -2.50
CA ALA A 206 -1.84 23.67 -3.45
C ALA A 206 -3.12 24.41 -3.05
N ALA A 207 -3.36 24.59 -1.76
CA ALA A 207 -4.47 25.41 -1.27
C ALA A 207 -4.27 26.93 -1.47
N GLY A 208 -3.09 27.34 -1.96
CA GLY A 208 -2.76 28.73 -2.27
C GLY A 208 -1.93 29.45 -1.19
N SER A 209 -1.27 28.71 -0.30
CA SER A 209 -0.36 29.33 0.66
C SER A 209 1.01 29.58 0.03
N GLU A 210 1.47 30.83 0.04
CA GLU A 210 2.81 31.21 -0.41
C GLU A 210 3.92 30.81 0.59
N ARG A 211 3.56 30.56 1.84
CA ARG A 211 4.50 30.23 2.94
C ARG A 211 4.13 28.91 3.62
N ALA A 212 3.89 27.90 2.81
CA ALA A 212 3.44 26.59 3.28
C ALA A 212 4.40 25.96 4.28
N ASP A 213 5.70 26.14 4.08
CA ASP A 213 6.80 25.69 4.93
C ASP A 213 6.80 26.29 6.34
N THR A 214 6.25 27.48 6.51
CA THR A 214 6.18 28.16 7.80
C THR A 214 4.88 27.86 8.57
N ILE A 215 3.89 27.23 7.94
CA ILE A 215 2.61 26.94 8.58
C ILE A 215 2.72 25.74 9.52
N PHE A 216 3.36 24.67 9.08
CA PHE A 216 3.62 23.49 9.89
C PHE A 216 5.13 23.35 10.15
N PRO A 217 5.64 23.79 11.30
CA PRO A 217 7.01 23.52 11.72
C PRO A 217 7.27 22.00 11.84
N PHE A 218 8.55 21.63 11.82
CA PHE A 218 8.96 20.22 11.89
C PHE A 218 8.32 19.46 13.06
N ASP A 219 8.34 20.05 14.27
CA ASP A 219 7.81 19.42 15.48
C ASP A 219 6.29 19.17 15.39
N ALA A 220 5.54 20.11 14.80
CA ALA A 220 4.10 19.94 14.54
C ALA A 220 3.85 18.85 13.48
N CYS A 221 4.67 18.79 12.43
CA CYS A 221 4.59 17.73 11.42
C CYS A 221 4.86 16.35 12.03
N ASP A 222 5.88 16.24 12.86
CA ASP A 222 6.27 14.97 13.46
C ASP A 222 5.22 14.48 14.46
N ARG A 223 4.66 15.39 15.27
CA ARG A 223 3.54 15.07 16.17
C ARG A 223 2.29 14.61 15.41
N LEU A 224 1.93 15.29 14.33
CA LEU A 224 0.80 14.89 13.46
C LEU A 224 1.05 13.52 12.82
N ARG A 225 2.30 13.22 12.45
CA ARG A 225 2.69 11.92 11.95
C ARG A 225 2.49 10.82 13.01
N GLU A 226 2.94 11.06 14.24
CA GLU A 226 2.76 10.11 15.34
C GLU A 226 1.29 9.78 15.57
N GLN A 227 0.43 10.80 15.67
CA GLN A 227 -1.00 10.64 15.89
C GLN A 227 -1.70 9.93 14.72
N SER A 228 -1.32 10.24 13.49
CA SER A 228 -1.91 9.63 12.28
C SER A 228 -1.34 8.26 11.95
N GLY A 229 -0.24 7.85 12.61
CA GLY A 229 0.55 6.69 12.21
C GLY A 229 1.17 6.85 10.81
N GLY A 230 1.32 8.10 10.32
CA GLY A 230 1.83 8.41 8.99
C GLY A 230 0.83 8.15 7.85
N TRP A 231 -0.44 7.90 8.14
CA TRP A 231 -1.44 7.64 7.11
C TRP A 231 -2.08 8.93 6.60
N PRO A 232 -2.03 9.22 5.28
CA PRO A 232 -2.46 10.49 4.70
C PRO A 232 -3.88 10.93 5.06
N GLY A 233 -4.85 10.01 5.07
CA GLY A 233 -6.24 10.33 5.41
C GLY A 233 -6.41 10.80 6.86
N LYS A 234 -5.81 10.10 7.82
CA LYS A 234 -5.79 10.52 9.22
C LYS A 234 -4.98 11.80 9.42
N LEU A 235 -3.85 11.91 8.69
CA LEU A 235 -3.01 13.10 8.74
C LEU A 235 -3.78 14.34 8.30
N ASN A 236 -4.60 14.24 7.24
CA ASN A 236 -5.48 15.34 6.80
C ASN A 236 -6.47 15.76 7.89
N GLN A 237 -7.11 14.79 8.56
CA GLN A 237 -8.05 15.06 9.64
C GLN A 237 -7.36 15.81 10.80
N PHE A 238 -6.24 15.30 11.29
CA PHE A 238 -5.49 15.92 12.39
C PHE A 238 -4.90 17.28 12.00
N ALA A 239 -4.39 17.45 10.78
CA ALA A 239 -3.89 18.73 10.29
C ALA A 239 -5.00 19.79 10.19
N LEU A 240 -6.19 19.40 9.69
CA LEU A 240 -7.35 20.29 9.63
C LEU A 240 -7.80 20.73 11.04
N GLU A 241 -7.84 19.79 11.97
CA GLU A 241 -8.19 20.09 13.36
C GLU A 241 -7.17 21.00 14.04
N ALA A 242 -5.87 20.76 13.81
CA ALA A 242 -4.81 21.62 14.34
C ALA A 242 -4.93 23.06 13.83
N ILE A 243 -5.21 23.25 12.53
CA ILE A 243 -5.46 24.59 11.96
C ILE A 243 -6.69 25.25 12.58
N LYS A 244 -7.77 24.49 12.82
CA LYS A 244 -9.00 25.03 13.44
C LYS A 244 -8.78 25.47 14.88
N ARG A 245 -7.89 24.80 15.63
CA ARG A 245 -7.55 25.15 17.01
C ARG A 245 -6.55 26.28 17.09
N SER A 246 -5.67 26.40 16.10
CA SER A 246 -4.63 27.41 16.09
C SER A 246 -5.21 28.83 16.07
N THR A 247 -4.66 29.69 16.91
CA THR A 247 -4.99 31.13 16.93
C THR A 247 -4.27 31.92 15.83
N GLY A 248 -3.29 31.30 15.18
CA GLY A 248 -2.46 31.89 14.12
C GLY A 248 -1.48 30.88 13.53
N PHE A 249 -0.67 31.36 12.59
CA PHE A 249 0.44 30.58 12.03
C PHE A 249 1.80 31.07 12.57
N PRO A 250 2.77 30.22 12.81
CA PRO A 250 2.76 28.75 12.61
C PRO A 250 1.82 28.00 13.57
N VAL A 251 1.34 26.81 13.13
CA VAL A 251 0.62 25.87 14.00
C VAL A 251 1.59 25.39 15.07
N SER A 252 1.22 25.56 16.33
CA SER A 252 2.04 25.09 17.45
C SER A 252 1.85 23.58 17.72
N VAL A 253 2.81 22.96 18.39
CA VAL A 253 2.67 21.56 18.82
C VAL A 253 1.43 21.36 19.71
N VAL A 254 1.09 22.35 20.56
CA VAL A 254 -0.10 22.32 21.40
C VAL A 254 -1.39 22.26 20.58
N ASP A 255 -1.46 22.93 19.46
CA ASP A 255 -2.62 22.90 18.57
C ASP A 255 -2.86 21.52 17.95
N THR A 256 -1.84 20.66 17.91
CA THR A 256 -1.92 19.29 17.38
C THR A 256 -2.51 18.28 18.36
N TYR A 257 -2.64 18.60 19.67
CA TYR A 257 -3.23 17.69 20.65
C TYR A 257 -4.75 17.56 20.48
N ALA A 258 -5.28 16.38 20.73
CA ALA A 258 -6.72 16.16 20.78
C ALA A 258 -7.34 16.87 22.00
N PRO A 259 -8.65 17.27 21.97
CA PRO A 259 -9.31 17.84 23.12
C PRO A 259 -9.23 16.87 24.31
N GLY A 260 -8.57 17.30 25.40
CA GLY A 260 -8.31 16.48 26.58
C GLY A 260 -6.90 15.92 26.71
N GLU A 261 -6.05 16.03 25.68
CA GLU A 261 -4.63 15.62 25.73
C GLU A 261 -3.68 16.76 26.12
N ALA A 262 -4.15 18.01 26.12
CA ALA A 262 -3.35 19.14 26.60
C ALA A 262 -3.20 19.01 28.12
N SER A 263 -2.00 18.67 28.57
CA SER A 263 -1.67 18.70 30.00
C SER A 263 -1.79 20.13 30.48
N ASP A 264 -2.60 20.36 31.54
CA ASP A 264 -2.52 21.61 32.32
C ASP A 264 -1.06 21.88 32.69
N GLU A 265 -0.61 23.12 32.53
CA GLU A 265 0.72 23.59 32.93
C GLU A 265 0.96 23.49 34.46
N SER A 266 0.04 22.94 35.21
CA SER A 266 0.16 22.63 36.63
C SER A 266 0.52 21.16 36.81
N GLY A 267 1.73 20.79 36.55
CA GLY A 267 2.54 19.65 37.06
C GLY A 267 1.92 18.43 37.72
N VAL A 268 0.62 18.13 37.52
CA VAL A 268 -0.05 16.95 38.02
C VAL A 268 -0.26 15.96 36.90
N GLN A 269 0.61 14.96 36.84
CA GLN A 269 0.42 13.79 36.00
C GLN A 269 -0.86 13.04 36.43
N ILE A 270 -1.91 13.12 35.62
CA ILE A 270 -3.05 12.23 35.75
C ILE A 270 -2.63 10.91 35.08
N PRO A 271 -2.67 9.76 35.79
CA PRO A 271 -2.34 8.49 35.19
C PRO A 271 -3.40 8.13 34.13
N VAL A 272 -3.05 8.19 32.87
CA VAL A 272 -3.84 7.57 31.78
C VAL A 272 -3.66 6.07 31.94
N LEU A 273 -4.74 5.35 32.27
CA LEU A 273 -4.74 3.89 32.27
C LEU A 273 -4.35 3.39 30.87
N GLY A 274 -3.15 2.82 30.73
CA GLY A 274 -2.69 2.20 29.50
C GLY A 274 -1.37 2.71 28.93
N GLN A 275 -0.73 3.73 29.54
CA GLN A 275 0.67 4.01 29.29
C GLN A 275 1.53 3.38 30.38
N GLU A 276 1.97 2.16 30.16
CA GLU A 276 3.18 1.70 30.80
C GLU A 276 4.29 2.68 30.45
N ALA A 277 4.98 3.13 31.49
CA ALA A 277 6.03 4.13 31.46
C ALA A 277 6.90 3.98 30.20
N ALA A 278 6.99 5.04 29.39
CA ALA A 278 8.02 5.16 28.38
C ALA A 278 9.37 5.14 29.11
N VAL A 279 9.89 3.95 29.31
CA VAL A 279 11.29 3.74 29.63
C VAL A 279 12.04 4.40 28.49
N SER A 280 12.92 5.34 28.79
CA SER A 280 13.86 5.96 27.85
C SER A 280 14.68 4.83 27.21
N ARG A 281 14.15 4.23 26.13
CA ARG A 281 14.79 3.14 25.40
C ARG A 281 15.70 3.74 24.37
N LYS A 282 16.89 3.18 24.26
CA LYS A 282 17.78 3.49 23.14
C LYS A 282 17.06 3.11 21.84
N PRO A 283 17.12 3.97 20.80
CA PRO A 283 16.52 3.62 19.51
C PRO A 283 17.22 2.38 18.95
N PRO A 284 16.49 1.48 18.29
CA PRO A 284 17.07 0.30 17.65
C PRO A 284 18.18 0.67 16.68
N LYS A 285 19.19 -0.20 16.55
CA LYS A 285 20.32 -0.02 15.67
C LYS A 285 20.45 -1.17 14.70
N LEU A 286 20.93 -0.86 13.52
CA LEU A 286 21.23 -1.81 12.46
C LEU A 286 22.72 -1.74 12.12
N ILE A 287 23.43 -2.83 12.30
CA ILE A 287 24.84 -2.95 11.95
C ILE A 287 24.94 -3.68 10.63
N VAL A 288 25.45 -3.01 9.60
CA VAL A 288 25.65 -3.57 8.26
C VAL A 288 27.06 -4.10 8.12
N THR A 289 27.17 -5.37 7.72
CA THR A 289 28.45 -6.05 7.49
C THR A 289 28.47 -6.74 6.13
N ARG A 290 29.67 -6.87 5.54
CA ARG A 290 29.93 -7.67 4.34
C ARG A 290 31.20 -8.50 4.57
N ASN A 291 31.10 -9.80 4.37
CA ASN A 291 32.23 -10.75 4.59
C ASN A 291 32.90 -10.66 5.97
N GLY A 292 32.17 -10.17 6.98
CA GLY A 292 32.69 -9.96 8.34
C GLY A 292 33.15 -8.54 8.64
N ASP A 293 33.36 -7.70 7.63
CA ASP A 293 33.76 -6.29 7.80
C ASP A 293 32.53 -5.41 8.04
N LYS A 294 32.59 -4.53 9.05
CA LYS A 294 31.55 -3.55 9.34
C LYS A 294 31.59 -2.42 8.31
N LEU A 295 30.51 -2.24 7.56
CA LEU A 295 30.36 -1.18 6.56
C LEU A 295 29.69 0.06 7.13
N GLY A 296 28.78 -0.09 8.09
CA GLY A 296 28.05 1.03 8.67
C GLY A 296 27.18 0.64 9.86
N GLU A 297 26.70 1.67 10.54
CA GLU A 297 25.73 1.56 11.64
C GLU A 297 24.65 2.60 11.40
N PHE A 298 23.39 2.16 11.48
CA PHE A 298 22.22 3.00 11.27
C PHE A 298 21.36 2.94 12.52
N THR A 299 21.00 4.09 13.04
CA THR A 299 20.07 4.20 14.17
C THR A 299 18.68 4.51 13.65
N PHE A 300 17.66 3.86 14.19
CA PHE A 300 16.27 4.14 13.84
C PHE A 300 15.84 5.48 14.44
N ASN A 301 15.93 6.53 13.64
CA ASN A 301 15.40 7.86 13.98
C ASN A 301 14.00 8.08 13.40
N GLU A 302 13.51 7.14 12.59
CA GLU A 302 12.22 7.17 11.92
C GLU A 302 11.52 5.82 12.09
N ASN A 303 10.19 5.82 11.96
CA ASN A 303 9.39 4.58 12.10
C ASN A 303 9.49 3.65 10.88
N LYS A 304 10.22 4.07 9.83
CA LYS A 304 10.41 3.28 8.61
C LYS A 304 11.80 3.51 8.04
N LEU A 305 12.48 2.42 7.66
CA LEU A 305 13.70 2.45 6.86
C LEU A 305 13.53 1.53 5.66
N LEU A 306 13.88 2.03 4.48
CA LEU A 306 13.93 1.25 3.24
C LEU A 306 15.35 0.78 2.99
N ILE A 307 15.49 -0.49 2.61
CA ILE A 307 16.76 -1.12 2.28
C ILE A 307 16.72 -1.50 0.80
N GLY A 308 17.77 -1.16 0.05
CA GLY A 308 17.86 -1.51 -1.35
C GLY A 308 19.14 -1.01 -2.01
N ARG A 309 19.30 -1.35 -3.30
CA ARG A 309 20.47 -0.93 -4.10
C ARG A 309 20.34 0.48 -4.67
N SER A 310 19.15 1.04 -4.69
CA SER A 310 18.90 2.39 -5.22
C SER A 310 19.38 3.45 -4.24
N ASP A 311 19.92 4.56 -4.76
CA ASP A 311 20.24 5.79 -4.00
C ASP A 311 19.02 6.39 -3.28
N PHE A 312 17.85 5.90 -3.62
CA PHE A 312 16.60 6.24 -2.94
C PHE A 312 16.32 5.36 -1.71
N ALA A 313 17.08 4.31 -1.40
CA ALA A 313 16.94 3.58 -0.15
C ALA A 313 17.55 4.38 1.01
N ASP A 314 16.95 4.26 2.21
CA ASP A 314 17.51 4.89 3.40
C ASP A 314 18.82 4.19 3.80
N ILE A 315 18.88 2.87 3.53
CA ILE A 315 20.09 2.06 3.65
C ILE A 315 20.44 1.55 2.26
N VAL A 316 21.42 2.18 1.63
CA VAL A 316 21.90 1.79 0.30
C VAL A 316 22.88 0.63 0.42
N ILE A 317 22.55 -0.47 -0.25
CA ILE A 317 23.40 -1.66 -0.35
C ILE A 317 23.80 -1.86 -1.80
N ASP A 318 25.02 -1.53 -2.15
CA ASP A 318 25.56 -1.70 -3.50
C ASP A 318 25.96 -3.18 -3.72
N ASP A 319 24.96 -3.97 -4.16
CA ASP A 319 25.10 -5.39 -4.44
C ASP A 319 24.08 -5.79 -5.52
N ASP A 320 24.54 -6.47 -6.57
CA ASP A 320 23.70 -6.89 -7.70
C ASP A 320 22.59 -7.89 -7.30
N TYR A 321 22.78 -8.59 -6.19
CA TYR A 321 21.79 -9.49 -5.61
C TYR A 321 20.73 -8.76 -4.78
N VAL A 322 20.86 -7.45 -4.57
CA VAL A 322 19.91 -6.61 -3.85
C VAL A 322 19.04 -5.83 -4.83
N SER A 323 17.72 -5.96 -4.72
CA SER A 323 16.77 -5.21 -5.56
C SER A 323 16.88 -3.70 -5.32
N LYS A 324 16.49 -2.86 -6.28
CA LYS A 324 16.51 -1.39 -6.14
C LYS A 324 15.82 -0.93 -4.86
N ILE A 325 14.66 -1.51 -4.56
CA ILE A 325 14.00 -1.46 -3.25
C ILE A 325 13.76 -2.91 -2.87
N HIS A 326 14.40 -3.38 -1.80
CA HIS A 326 14.45 -4.79 -1.46
C HIS A 326 13.55 -5.13 -0.28
N ALA A 327 13.68 -4.38 0.81
CA ALA A 327 12.94 -4.60 2.04
C ALA A 327 12.63 -3.29 2.76
N ALA A 328 11.64 -3.32 3.64
CA ALA A 328 11.33 -2.25 4.58
C ALA A 328 11.41 -2.75 6.02
N LEU A 329 11.93 -1.92 6.90
CA LEU A 329 11.89 -2.07 8.34
C LEU A 329 10.88 -1.07 8.90
N LEU A 330 9.91 -1.54 9.67
CA LEU A 330 8.90 -0.73 10.32
C LEU A 330 9.05 -0.83 11.83
N LEU A 331 9.29 0.30 12.47
CA LEU A 331 9.38 0.41 13.92
C LEU A 331 8.02 0.80 14.51
N TYR A 332 7.47 -0.07 15.32
CA TYR A 332 6.30 0.17 16.16
C TYR A 332 6.74 0.36 17.60
N THR A 333 5.84 0.83 18.46
CA THR A 333 6.10 1.05 19.90
C THR A 333 6.60 -0.22 20.60
N ASP A 334 6.14 -1.38 20.13
CA ASP A 334 6.31 -2.70 20.75
C ASP A 334 6.78 -3.79 19.77
N ALA A 335 7.24 -3.41 18.58
CA ALA A 335 7.79 -4.36 17.61
C ALA A 335 8.63 -3.67 16.52
N LEU A 336 9.66 -4.36 16.05
CA LEU A 336 10.37 -4.04 14.81
C LEU A 336 10.01 -5.09 13.75
N VAL A 337 9.42 -4.67 12.64
CA VAL A 337 8.90 -5.59 11.61
C VAL A 337 9.69 -5.43 10.32
N LEU A 338 10.19 -6.54 9.79
CA LEU A 338 10.78 -6.63 8.46
C LEU A 338 9.72 -7.06 7.45
N ILE A 339 9.70 -6.39 6.29
CA ILE A 339 8.85 -6.74 5.15
C ILE A 339 9.73 -6.81 3.89
N ASP A 340 9.78 -7.96 3.24
CA ASP A 340 10.37 -8.11 1.91
C ASP A 340 9.41 -7.50 0.87
N LEU A 341 9.89 -6.56 0.08
CA LEU A 341 9.12 -5.82 -0.92
C LEU A 341 9.10 -6.53 -2.28
N ASN A 342 8.94 -7.84 -2.25
CA ASN A 342 8.96 -8.71 -3.44
C ASN A 342 10.30 -8.67 -4.17
N SER A 343 11.37 -8.76 -3.40
CA SER A 343 12.73 -8.73 -3.92
C SER A 343 13.03 -9.94 -4.82
N ALA A 344 13.93 -9.77 -5.80
CA ALA A 344 14.26 -10.80 -6.76
C ALA A 344 14.87 -12.05 -6.12
N ASN A 345 15.77 -11.86 -5.15
CA ASN A 345 16.47 -12.96 -4.47
C ASN A 345 15.88 -13.33 -3.11
N GLY A 346 14.99 -12.49 -2.58
CA GLY A 346 14.35 -12.68 -1.27
C GLY A 346 15.22 -12.25 -0.10
N THR A 347 14.57 -12.08 1.05
CA THR A 347 15.20 -11.73 2.33
C THR A 347 15.21 -12.93 3.24
N THR A 348 16.31 -13.14 3.99
CA THR A 348 16.37 -14.15 5.05
C THR A 348 16.66 -13.51 6.40
N VAL A 349 16.06 -14.06 7.47
CA VAL A 349 16.36 -13.73 8.86
C VAL A 349 16.82 -14.99 9.55
N ASN A 350 18.00 -14.96 10.16
CA ASN A 350 18.63 -16.13 10.78
C ASN A 350 18.61 -17.35 9.86
N SER A 351 18.95 -17.14 8.57
CA SER A 351 18.96 -18.16 7.52
C SER A 351 17.58 -18.72 7.11
N VAL A 352 16.48 -18.19 7.65
CA VAL A 352 15.12 -18.56 7.26
C VAL A 352 14.57 -17.52 6.30
N ARG A 353 14.17 -17.94 5.09
CA ARG A 353 13.57 -17.04 4.10
C ARG A 353 12.22 -16.56 4.58
N THR A 354 12.03 -15.25 4.59
CA THR A 354 10.81 -14.63 5.09
C THR A 354 10.33 -13.52 4.16
N ARG A 355 9.02 -13.28 4.14
CA ARG A 355 8.42 -12.09 3.50
C ARG A 355 8.03 -11.03 4.51
N LYS A 356 7.68 -11.46 5.73
CA LYS A 356 7.33 -10.58 6.82
C LYS A 356 7.63 -11.29 8.13
N THR A 357 8.34 -10.62 9.03
CA THR A 357 8.64 -11.16 10.35
C THR A 357 8.88 -10.05 11.35
N ILE A 358 8.63 -10.32 12.64
CA ILE A 358 9.10 -9.47 13.73
C ILE A 358 10.57 -9.79 13.97
N LEU A 359 11.36 -8.74 14.13
CA LEU A 359 12.77 -8.84 14.47
C LEU A 359 12.93 -8.71 15.98
N LYS A 360 13.79 -9.55 16.51
CA LYS A 360 14.26 -9.53 17.90
C LYS A 360 15.68 -8.99 17.95
N ASP A 361 16.10 -8.70 19.15
CA ASP A 361 17.49 -8.37 19.42
C ASP A 361 18.40 -9.50 18.94
N ASP A 362 19.57 -9.16 18.42
CA ASP A 362 20.53 -10.07 17.79
C ASP A 362 20.09 -10.78 16.50
N ASP A 363 18.88 -10.54 15.99
CA ASP A 363 18.48 -11.09 14.68
C ASP A 363 19.37 -10.56 13.55
N VAL A 364 19.70 -11.46 12.60
CA VAL A 364 20.53 -11.16 11.44
C VAL A 364 19.72 -11.28 10.16
N ILE A 365 19.52 -10.17 9.48
CA ILE A 365 18.91 -10.10 8.15
C ILE A 365 20.03 -10.31 7.12
N SER A 366 19.81 -11.19 6.13
CA SER A 366 20.76 -11.37 5.02
C SER A 366 20.12 -10.97 3.69
N LEU A 367 20.83 -10.10 2.95
CA LEU A 367 20.44 -9.52 1.65
C LEU A 367 21.66 -9.57 0.72
N GLY A 368 21.63 -10.43 -0.30
CA GLY A 368 22.81 -10.67 -1.13
C GLY A 368 24.00 -11.12 -0.27
N HIS A 369 25.12 -10.44 -0.40
CA HIS A 369 26.35 -10.74 0.37
C HIS A 369 26.43 -9.97 1.71
N HIS A 370 25.40 -9.20 2.06
CA HIS A 370 25.38 -8.35 3.24
C HIS A 370 24.57 -8.98 4.37
N ARG A 371 25.02 -8.74 5.60
CA ARG A 371 24.34 -9.12 6.84
C ARG A 371 24.07 -7.86 7.66
N LEU A 372 22.86 -7.74 8.16
CA LEU A 372 22.36 -6.62 8.93
C LEU A 372 21.91 -7.14 10.29
N LYS A 373 22.70 -6.87 11.32
CA LYS A 373 22.40 -7.29 12.69
C LYS A 373 21.56 -6.22 13.38
N ILE A 374 20.53 -6.64 14.10
CA ILE A 374 19.66 -5.77 14.91
C ILE A 374 20.19 -5.72 16.33
N GLU A 375 20.26 -4.50 16.90
CA GLU A 375 20.56 -4.25 18.30
C GLU A 375 19.54 -3.29 18.91
N ASP A 376 19.24 -3.45 20.20
CA ASP A 376 18.26 -2.66 20.96
C ASP A 376 16.83 -2.76 20.39
N ALA A 377 16.41 -3.90 19.83
CA ALA A 377 15.07 -4.12 19.33
C ALA A 377 14.01 -3.95 20.44
N PRO A 378 12.83 -3.36 20.16
CA PRO A 378 11.76 -3.26 21.14
C PRO A 378 11.26 -4.65 21.55
N PRO A 379 10.91 -4.87 22.83
CA PRO A 379 10.31 -6.12 23.28
C PRO A 379 8.95 -6.29 22.60
N ILE A 380 8.63 -7.52 22.23
CA ILE A 380 7.40 -7.84 21.52
C ILE A 380 6.26 -7.93 22.52
N SER A 381 5.15 -7.23 22.27
CA SER A 381 3.91 -7.46 23.03
C SER A 381 3.22 -8.76 22.56
N SER A 382 2.52 -9.44 23.49
CA SER A 382 1.73 -10.65 23.18
C SER A 382 0.73 -10.41 22.04
N ASP A 383 0.13 -9.24 21.98
CA ASP A 383 -0.89 -8.86 20.99
C ASP A 383 -0.30 -8.72 19.58
N MET A 384 0.93 -8.21 19.46
CA MET A 384 1.63 -8.12 18.17
C MET A 384 2.13 -9.49 17.69
N GLU A 385 2.51 -10.36 18.64
CA GLU A 385 2.90 -11.73 18.30
C GLU A 385 1.71 -12.54 17.75
N GLU A 386 0.52 -12.31 18.28
CA GLU A 386 -0.73 -12.95 17.84
C GLU A 386 -1.22 -12.37 16.51
N LEU A 387 -1.12 -11.06 16.31
CA LEU A 387 -1.48 -10.35 15.07
C LEU A 387 -0.62 -10.76 13.87
N LEU A 388 0.61 -11.19 14.11
CA LEU A 388 1.54 -11.63 13.06
C LEU A 388 1.60 -13.16 12.92
N LYS A 389 1.15 -13.92 13.92
CA LYS A 389 0.88 -15.37 13.82
C LYS A 389 -0.44 -15.68 13.11
N ALA A 390 -1.32 -14.67 12.87
CA ALA A 390 -2.49 -14.83 12.03
C ALA A 390 -2.09 -15.32 10.62
N PRO A 391 -2.90 -16.13 9.94
CA PRO A 391 -2.52 -17.23 9.04
C PRO A 391 -1.82 -16.90 7.71
N ASP A 392 -1.22 -15.74 7.53
CA ASP A 392 -0.46 -15.39 6.32
C ASP A 392 0.68 -16.37 6.01
N THR A 393 1.27 -17.00 7.06
CA THR A 393 2.39 -17.94 6.89
C THR A 393 1.93 -19.35 6.50
N ILE A 394 0.73 -19.76 6.89
CA ILE A 394 0.21 -21.12 6.63
C ILE A 394 -0.29 -21.24 5.18
N LYS A 395 -0.86 -20.19 4.61
CA LYS A 395 -1.46 -20.21 3.26
C LYS A 395 -0.43 -20.04 2.13
N MET A 396 0.70 -19.40 2.38
CA MET A 396 1.80 -19.36 1.40
C MET A 396 2.42 -20.74 1.15
N LYS A 397 2.43 -21.67 2.13
CA LYS A 397 2.81 -23.07 1.89
C LYS A 397 1.93 -23.72 0.84
N ASN A 398 0.62 -23.46 0.87
CA ASN A 398 -0.33 -24.02 -0.09
C ASN A 398 -0.14 -23.50 -1.52
N LEU A 399 0.26 -22.24 -1.69
CA LEU A 399 0.57 -21.67 -3.02
C LEU A 399 1.84 -22.27 -3.63
N VAL A 400 2.88 -22.48 -2.83
CA VAL A 400 4.10 -23.18 -3.28
C VAL A 400 3.81 -24.65 -3.58
N ASP A 401 2.98 -25.30 -2.79
CA ASP A 401 2.57 -26.70 -3.01
C ASP A 401 1.66 -26.85 -4.23
N LEU A 402 0.75 -25.90 -4.50
CA LEU A 402 -0.03 -25.82 -5.73
C LEU A 402 0.86 -25.63 -6.97
N ARG A 403 1.90 -24.81 -6.90
CA ARG A 403 2.90 -24.65 -7.98
C ARG A 403 3.66 -25.97 -8.21
N ARG A 404 4.07 -26.67 -7.14
CA ARG A 404 4.73 -28.00 -7.25
C ARG A 404 3.79 -29.09 -7.81
N GLN A 405 2.53 -29.10 -7.40
CA GLN A 405 1.53 -30.03 -7.95
C GLN A 405 1.25 -29.77 -9.43
N ARG A 406 1.20 -28.51 -9.86
CA ARG A 406 1.02 -28.13 -11.29
C ARG A 406 2.23 -28.49 -12.13
N ALA A 407 3.44 -28.28 -11.63
CA ALA A 407 4.66 -28.71 -12.31
C ALA A 407 4.66 -30.24 -12.51
N ARG A 408 4.25 -31.01 -11.49
CA ARG A 408 4.10 -32.47 -11.59
C ARG A 408 3.01 -32.90 -12.60
N ARG A 409 1.85 -32.22 -12.63
CA ARG A 409 0.78 -32.50 -13.62
C ARG A 409 1.20 -32.17 -15.05
N ARG A 410 1.98 -31.12 -15.28
CA ARG A 410 2.53 -30.81 -16.63
C ARG A 410 3.54 -31.87 -17.08
N VAL A 411 4.36 -32.39 -16.19
CA VAL A 411 5.32 -33.45 -16.51
C VAL A 411 4.58 -34.77 -16.82
N VAL A 412 3.50 -35.11 -16.10
CA VAL A 412 2.66 -36.29 -16.37
C VAL A 412 1.92 -36.13 -17.69
N ALA A 413 1.31 -34.97 -17.98
CA ALA A 413 0.59 -34.73 -19.23
C ALA A 413 1.52 -34.71 -20.46
N ALA A 414 2.79 -34.32 -20.30
CA ALA A 414 3.77 -34.37 -21.37
C ALA A 414 4.27 -35.81 -21.65
N LYS A 415 4.25 -36.69 -20.63
CA LYS A 415 4.60 -38.11 -20.82
C LYS A 415 3.48 -38.93 -21.47
N THR A 416 2.20 -38.59 -21.22
CA THR A 416 1.05 -39.29 -21.84
C THR A 416 0.80 -38.90 -23.31
N ARG A 417 1.43 -37.84 -23.83
CA ARG A 417 1.34 -37.44 -25.26
C ARG A 417 2.50 -38.01 -26.11
N ARG A 418 3.42 -38.77 -25.51
CA ARG A 418 4.55 -39.41 -26.19
C ARG A 418 4.53 -40.95 -26.12
N GLY A 419 3.39 -41.52 -25.71
CA GLY A 419 3.13 -42.97 -25.76
C GLY A 419 2.08 -43.30 -26.79
#